data_322a3989c1d1be48e360be5d078b5b53
#
_entry.id   322a3989c1d1be48e360be5d078b5b53
#
_cell.length_a   1.000
_cell.length_b   1.000
_cell.length_c   1.000
_cell.angle_alpha   90.00
_cell.angle_beta   90.00
_cell.angle_gamma   90.00
#
_symmetry.space_group_name_H-M   'P 1'
#
loop_
_entity.id
_entity.type
_entity.pdbx_description
1 polymer ?
#
loop_
_entity_poly.entity_id
_entity_poly.type
_entity_poly.pdbx_seq_one_letter_code
_entity_poly.pdbx_strand_id
1 'polypeptide(L)'
;KILSEYNDINAQLLYSKILFSGDLTPQDFETSYFWGFSALLGGLQKSSSILEKLEKYLTEKKIEEITKKLREFLEKRAFAKDKRAIIQIAKLYERFTEPPDLVNAYTWYNIAVAQGIKTAKSKRDELLDNLDEKNLLEAQTLSIKLFKKINN
;
A
#
# COMPACT_ATOMS: atom_id res chain seq x y z
N LYS A 1 11.34 2.20 19.79
CA LYS A 1 11.29 2.70 18.42
C LYS A 1 10.21 3.76 18.26
N ILE A 2 10.56 4.89 17.68
CA ILE A 2 9.69 6.07 17.61
C ILE A 2 8.68 5.90 16.46
N LEU A 3 7.40 6.20 16.72
CA LEU A 3 6.35 6.09 15.72
C LEU A 3 6.64 6.89 14.44
N SER A 4 7.33 8.02 14.55
CA SER A 4 7.72 8.84 13.41
C SER A 4 8.61 8.10 12.41
N GLU A 5 9.41 7.13 12.88
CA GLU A 5 10.26 6.31 12.02
C GLU A 5 9.43 5.43 11.08
N TYR A 6 8.25 5.01 11.49
CA TYR A 6 7.37 4.19 10.66
C TYR A 6 6.74 4.96 9.52
N ASN A 7 6.74 6.29 9.60
CA ASN A 7 6.19 7.16 8.55
C ASN A 7 7.25 7.61 7.54
N ASP A 8 8.51 7.44 7.87
CA ASP A 8 9.61 7.83 6.99
C ASP A 8 10.02 6.63 6.11
N ILE A 9 9.81 6.77 4.80
CA ILE A 9 10.10 5.68 3.86
C ILE A 9 11.59 5.33 3.81
N ASN A 10 12.48 6.29 4.02
CA ASN A 10 13.91 6.01 4.10
C ASN A 10 14.26 5.21 5.35
N ALA A 11 13.65 5.54 6.47
CA ALA A 11 13.82 4.78 7.71
C ALA A 11 13.26 3.37 7.57
N GLN A 12 12.12 3.21 6.89
CA GLN A 12 11.52 1.91 6.61
C GLN A 12 12.46 1.04 5.79
N LEU A 13 13.05 1.59 4.73
CA LEU A 13 14.02 0.85 3.91
C LEU A 13 15.26 0.49 4.71
N LEU A 14 15.78 1.42 5.50
CA LEU A 14 16.95 1.13 6.34
C LEU A 14 16.65 -0.02 7.31
N TYR A 15 15.51 0.00 7.95
CA TYR A 15 15.11 -1.06 8.86
C TYR A 15 14.96 -2.40 8.12
N SER A 16 14.37 -2.37 6.93
CA SER A 16 14.26 -3.55 6.08
C SER A 16 15.66 -4.16 5.82
N LYS A 17 16.63 -3.32 5.46
CA LYS A 17 18.01 -3.76 5.20
C LYS A 17 18.68 -4.34 6.45
N ILE A 18 18.47 -3.74 7.60
CA ILE A 18 19.00 -4.23 8.87
C ILE A 18 18.46 -5.63 9.17
N LEU A 19 17.17 -5.83 8.98
CA LEU A 19 16.52 -7.14 9.20
C LEU A 19 16.95 -8.18 8.17
N PHE A 20 17.25 -7.75 6.95
CA PHE A 20 17.74 -8.64 5.92
C PHE A 20 19.17 -9.12 6.22
N SER A 21 20.04 -8.21 6.63
CA SER A 21 21.44 -8.54 6.91
C SER A 21 21.61 -9.36 8.18
N GLY A 22 20.83 -9.07 9.20
CA GLY A 22 20.96 -9.75 10.50
C GLY A 22 22.17 -9.33 11.31
N ASP A 23 22.82 -8.21 10.95
CA ASP A 23 24.07 -7.79 11.62
C ASP A 23 23.84 -7.10 12.96
N LEU A 24 22.75 -6.37 13.09
CA LEU A 24 22.44 -5.58 14.29
C LEU A 24 21.28 -6.16 15.11
N THR A 25 20.54 -7.07 14.51
CA THR A 25 19.40 -7.75 15.12
C THR A 25 19.26 -9.09 14.41
N PRO A 26 18.57 -10.07 15.01
CA PRO A 26 18.36 -11.34 14.32
C PRO A 26 17.71 -11.11 12.93
N GLN A 27 18.19 -11.88 11.97
CA GLN A 27 17.67 -11.84 10.61
C GLN A 27 16.19 -12.19 10.59
N ASP A 28 15.38 -11.38 9.92
CA ASP A 28 13.92 -11.56 9.84
C ASP A 28 13.44 -11.14 8.47
N PHE A 29 13.34 -12.09 7.55
CA PHE A 29 12.97 -11.83 6.17
C PHE A 29 11.51 -11.38 6.02
N GLU A 30 10.60 -11.88 6.82
CA GLU A 30 9.19 -11.51 6.74
C GLU A 30 8.98 -10.04 7.08
N THR A 31 9.54 -9.60 8.20
CA THR A 31 9.44 -8.20 8.62
C THR A 31 10.25 -7.29 7.70
N SER A 32 11.38 -7.78 7.19
CA SER A 32 12.17 -7.07 6.19
C SER A 32 11.32 -6.78 4.94
N TYR A 33 10.60 -7.78 4.45
CA TYR A 33 9.72 -7.63 3.27
C TYR A 33 8.60 -6.61 3.54
N PHE A 34 7.97 -6.70 4.70
CA PHE A 34 6.91 -5.77 5.10
C PHE A 34 7.36 -4.31 4.99
N TRP A 35 8.48 -3.97 5.60
CA TRP A 35 8.97 -2.59 5.60
C TRP A 35 9.54 -2.16 4.26
N GLY A 36 10.20 -3.06 3.55
CA GLY A 36 10.67 -2.77 2.19
C GLY A 36 9.51 -2.50 1.23
N PHE A 37 8.44 -3.27 1.35
CA PHE A 37 7.24 -3.09 0.53
C PHE A 37 6.51 -1.78 0.90
N SER A 38 6.41 -1.49 2.19
CA SER A 38 5.83 -0.22 2.66
C SER A 38 6.58 0.98 2.09
N ALA A 39 7.92 0.93 2.09
CA ALA A 39 8.74 1.99 1.52
C ALA A 39 8.53 2.13 0.01
N LEU A 40 8.40 1.01 -0.70
CA LEU A 40 8.11 1.03 -2.15
C LEU A 40 6.77 1.69 -2.43
N LEU A 41 5.73 1.32 -1.69
CA LEU A 41 4.39 1.92 -1.85
C LEU A 41 4.41 3.41 -1.52
N GLY A 42 5.31 3.83 -0.64
CA GLY A 42 5.52 5.24 -0.31
C GLY A 42 6.28 6.03 -1.39
N GLY A 43 6.70 5.36 -2.46
CA GLY A 43 7.36 6.00 -3.60
C GLY A 43 8.87 5.79 -3.69
N LEU A 44 9.46 5.00 -2.82
CA LEU A 44 10.91 4.77 -2.80
C LEU A 44 11.27 3.60 -3.72
N GLN A 45 11.51 3.89 -5.00
CA GLN A 45 11.72 2.87 -6.04
C GLN A 45 12.93 1.96 -5.76
N LYS A 46 13.97 2.47 -5.16
CA LYS A 46 15.17 1.67 -4.82
C LYS A 46 14.86 0.52 -3.85
N SER A 47 13.72 0.57 -3.17
CA SER A 47 13.29 -0.50 -2.28
C SER A 47 12.96 -1.79 -3.02
N SER A 48 12.69 -1.73 -4.33
CA SER A 48 12.41 -2.93 -5.13
C SER A 48 13.56 -3.92 -5.13
N SER A 49 14.79 -3.44 -5.03
CA SER A 49 15.98 -4.29 -5.02
C SER A 49 15.99 -5.28 -3.84
N ILE A 50 15.64 -4.82 -2.63
CA ILE A 50 15.63 -5.71 -1.47
C ILE A 50 14.45 -6.70 -1.55
N LEU A 51 13.32 -6.27 -2.12
CA LEU A 51 12.19 -7.16 -2.31
C LEU A 51 12.52 -8.31 -3.26
N GLU A 52 13.23 -8.02 -4.35
CA GLU A 52 13.67 -9.06 -5.29
C GLU A 52 14.57 -10.09 -4.61
N LYS A 53 15.49 -9.64 -3.74
CA LYS A 53 16.35 -10.53 -2.97
C LYS A 53 15.55 -11.42 -2.02
N LEU A 54 14.55 -10.83 -1.35
CA LEU A 54 13.71 -11.53 -0.39
C LEU A 54 12.78 -12.56 -1.03
N GLU A 55 12.34 -12.31 -2.26
CA GLU A 55 11.47 -13.23 -3.01
C GLU A 55 12.12 -14.59 -3.24
N LYS A 56 13.45 -14.67 -3.17
CA LYS A 56 14.18 -15.95 -3.26
C LYS A 56 14.01 -16.82 -2.02
N TYR A 57 13.64 -16.22 -0.90
CA TYR A 57 13.56 -16.89 0.40
C TYR A 57 12.14 -17.02 0.94
N LEU A 58 11.18 -16.30 0.36
CA LEU A 58 9.79 -16.29 0.82
C LEU A 58 8.89 -16.95 -0.22
N THR A 59 7.96 -17.78 0.24
CA THR A 59 6.97 -18.39 -0.65
C THR A 59 5.94 -17.36 -1.09
N GLU A 60 5.26 -17.61 -2.22
CA GLU A 60 4.16 -16.76 -2.67
C GLU A 60 3.09 -16.62 -1.60
N LYS A 61 2.74 -17.72 -0.94
CA LYS A 61 1.75 -17.71 0.14
C LYS A 61 2.18 -16.79 1.29
N LYS A 62 3.46 -16.85 1.67
CA LYS A 62 3.99 -15.98 2.72
C LYS A 62 3.94 -14.51 2.31
N ILE A 63 4.28 -14.21 1.06
CA ILE A 63 4.21 -12.85 0.52
C ILE A 63 2.77 -12.33 0.53
N GLU A 64 1.80 -13.17 0.18
CA GLU A 64 0.37 -12.81 0.28
C GLU A 64 -0.04 -12.47 1.71
N GLU A 65 0.41 -13.26 2.68
CA GLU A 65 0.14 -13.00 4.10
C GLU A 65 0.74 -11.67 4.56
N ILE A 66 1.97 -11.39 4.14
CA ILE A 66 2.65 -10.13 4.47
C ILE A 66 1.91 -8.96 3.80
N THR A 67 1.52 -9.11 2.56
CA THR A 67 0.77 -8.09 1.82
C THR A 67 -0.56 -7.76 2.50
N LYS A 68 -1.25 -8.78 2.98
CA LYS A 68 -2.50 -8.59 3.73
C LYS A 68 -2.27 -7.81 5.02
N LYS A 69 -1.22 -8.15 5.76
CA LYS A 69 -0.87 -7.42 6.99
C LYS A 69 -0.52 -5.97 6.70
N LEU A 70 0.22 -5.73 5.61
CA LEU A 70 0.57 -4.37 5.21
C LEU A 70 -0.67 -3.57 4.84
N ARG A 71 -1.61 -4.17 4.09
CA ARG A 71 -2.86 -3.51 3.75
C ARG A 71 -3.66 -3.14 5.01
N GLU A 72 -3.76 -4.04 5.96
CA GLU A 72 -4.44 -3.78 7.22
C GLU A 72 -3.78 -2.65 8.01
N PHE A 73 -2.46 -2.62 8.02
CA PHE A 73 -1.68 -1.55 8.64
C PHE A 73 -1.98 -0.20 7.97
N LEU A 74 -1.98 -0.17 6.64
CA LEU A 74 -2.28 1.05 5.87
C LEU A 74 -3.73 1.51 6.06
N GLU A 75 -4.68 0.58 6.14
CA GLU A 75 -6.08 0.90 6.40
C GLU A 75 -6.26 1.57 7.76
N LYS A 76 -5.61 1.08 8.80
CA LYS A 76 -5.63 1.72 10.12
C LYS A 76 -5.14 3.15 10.05
N ARG A 77 -4.08 3.39 9.29
CA ARG A 77 -3.52 4.72 9.11
C ARG A 77 -4.45 5.62 8.31
N ALA A 78 -5.08 5.09 7.28
CA ALA A 78 -6.06 5.82 6.48
C ALA A 78 -7.26 6.26 7.36
N PHE A 79 -7.76 5.36 8.21
CA PHE A 79 -8.85 5.69 9.13
C PHE A 79 -8.40 6.63 10.25
N ALA A 80 -7.11 6.73 10.52
CA ALA A 80 -6.54 7.74 11.40
C ALA A 80 -6.20 9.04 10.65
N LYS A 81 -6.72 9.20 9.44
CA LYS A 81 -6.61 10.40 8.59
C LYS A 81 -5.21 10.65 8.03
N ASP A 82 -4.40 9.61 7.87
CA ASP A 82 -3.14 9.71 7.15
C ASP A 82 -3.42 9.59 5.64
N LYS A 83 -3.41 10.72 4.96
CA LYS A 83 -3.72 10.77 3.52
C LYS A 83 -2.74 9.98 2.65
N ARG A 84 -1.48 9.85 3.09
CA ARG A 84 -0.49 9.07 2.33
C ARG A 84 -0.86 7.59 2.27
N ALA A 85 -1.42 7.08 3.36
CA ALA A 85 -1.86 5.69 3.40
C ALA A 85 -2.95 5.39 2.38
N ILE A 86 -3.82 6.36 2.09
CA ILE A 86 -4.90 6.20 1.10
C ILE A 86 -4.31 5.93 -0.28
N ILE A 87 -3.32 6.71 -0.70
CA ILE A 87 -2.63 6.50 -1.99
C ILE A 87 -1.89 5.17 -2.01
N GLN A 88 -1.24 4.80 -0.91
CA GLN A 88 -0.51 3.55 -0.82
C GLN A 88 -1.43 2.33 -0.98
N ILE A 89 -2.62 2.38 -0.37
CA ILE A 89 -3.62 1.32 -0.53
C ILE A 89 -4.09 1.23 -1.99
N ALA A 90 -4.35 2.37 -2.63
CA ALA A 90 -4.77 2.40 -4.03
C ALA A 90 -3.72 1.73 -4.94
N LYS A 91 -2.44 2.07 -4.74
CA LYS A 91 -1.34 1.47 -5.49
C LYS A 91 -1.24 -0.04 -5.25
N LEU A 92 -1.46 -0.46 -4.01
CA LEU A 92 -1.41 -1.88 -3.66
C LEU A 92 -2.43 -2.66 -4.50
N TYR A 93 -3.67 -2.20 -4.59
CA TYR A 93 -4.71 -2.85 -5.36
C TYR A 93 -4.47 -2.76 -6.87
N GLU A 94 -3.93 -1.65 -7.36
CA GLU A 94 -3.70 -1.43 -8.78
C GLU A 94 -2.55 -2.30 -9.31
N ARG A 95 -1.44 -2.41 -8.57
CA ARG A 95 -0.19 -2.95 -9.09
C ARG A 95 0.28 -4.25 -8.45
N PHE A 96 -0.19 -4.55 -7.25
CA PHE A 96 0.39 -5.63 -6.44
C PHE A 96 -0.62 -6.71 -6.03
N THR A 97 -1.76 -6.76 -6.69
CA THR A 97 -2.68 -7.88 -6.63
C THR A 97 -2.70 -8.56 -8.01
N GLU A 98 -2.88 -9.87 -8.04
CA GLU A 98 -2.88 -10.62 -9.29
C GLU A 98 -4.14 -11.48 -9.38
N PRO A 99 -5.09 -11.14 -10.28
CA PRO A 99 -5.07 -9.97 -11.17
C PRO A 99 -5.29 -8.65 -10.40
N PRO A 100 -4.99 -7.50 -11.02
CA PRO A 100 -5.23 -6.21 -10.38
C PRO A 100 -6.69 -6.05 -9.92
N ASP A 101 -6.87 -5.54 -8.72
CA ASP A 101 -8.20 -5.28 -8.17
C ASP A 101 -8.61 -3.83 -8.49
N LEU A 102 -9.16 -3.63 -9.68
CA LEU A 102 -9.48 -2.30 -10.18
C LEU A 102 -10.65 -1.63 -9.46
N VAL A 103 -11.58 -2.42 -8.92
CA VAL A 103 -12.69 -1.88 -8.11
C VAL A 103 -12.14 -1.22 -6.86
N ASN A 104 -11.31 -1.92 -6.10
CA ASN A 104 -10.70 -1.36 -4.90
C ASN A 104 -9.68 -0.27 -5.22
N ALA A 105 -8.90 -0.41 -6.30
CA ALA A 105 -7.97 0.63 -6.71
C ALA A 105 -8.70 1.94 -7.02
N TYR A 106 -9.75 1.88 -7.83
CA TYR A 106 -10.58 3.04 -8.13
C TYR A 106 -11.17 3.64 -6.85
N THR A 107 -11.69 2.79 -5.98
CA THR A 107 -12.29 3.19 -4.70
C THR A 107 -11.34 4.08 -3.90
N TRP A 108 -10.10 3.62 -3.70
CA TRP A 108 -9.15 4.35 -2.88
C TRP A 108 -8.59 5.59 -3.59
N TYR A 109 -8.40 5.57 -4.91
CA TYR A 109 -8.06 6.79 -5.65
C TYR A 109 -9.20 7.80 -5.59
N ASN A 110 -10.45 7.36 -5.68
CA ASN A 110 -11.60 8.24 -5.57
C ASN A 110 -11.68 8.92 -4.20
N ILE A 111 -11.41 8.17 -3.14
CA ILE A 111 -11.31 8.71 -1.78
C ILE A 111 -10.17 9.72 -1.69
N ALA A 112 -9.02 9.41 -2.29
CA ALA A 112 -7.86 10.32 -2.29
C ALA A 112 -8.19 11.66 -2.95
N VAL A 113 -8.89 11.63 -4.08
CA VAL A 113 -9.33 12.86 -4.75
C VAL A 113 -10.25 13.65 -3.84
N ALA A 114 -11.21 12.99 -3.19
CA ALA A 114 -12.16 13.63 -2.28
C ALA A 114 -11.45 14.22 -1.05
N GLN A 115 -10.30 13.65 -0.65
CA GLN A 115 -9.47 14.18 0.43
C GLN A 115 -8.55 15.33 -0.02
N GLY A 116 -8.65 15.74 -1.28
CA GLY A 116 -7.88 16.87 -1.80
C GLY A 116 -6.52 16.50 -2.40
N ILE A 117 -6.25 15.23 -2.62
CA ILE A 117 -4.99 14.79 -3.24
C ILE A 117 -5.15 14.87 -4.76
N LYS A 118 -4.70 16.00 -5.33
CA LYS A 118 -4.92 16.31 -6.75
C LYS A 118 -4.27 15.32 -7.71
N THR A 119 -3.10 14.79 -7.33
CA THR A 119 -2.36 13.84 -8.17
C THR A 119 -3.11 12.52 -8.37
N ALA A 120 -4.04 12.19 -7.50
CA ALA A 120 -4.82 10.97 -7.60
C ALA A 120 -5.89 11.01 -8.70
N LYS A 121 -6.26 12.21 -9.16
CA LYS A 121 -7.35 12.37 -10.13
C LYS A 121 -7.05 11.69 -11.46
N SER A 122 -5.87 11.89 -12.03
CA SER A 122 -5.50 11.27 -13.30
C SER A 122 -5.48 9.75 -13.19
N LYS A 123 -4.97 9.22 -12.08
CA LYS A 123 -4.97 7.78 -11.81
C LYS A 123 -6.37 7.21 -11.71
N ARG A 124 -7.25 7.88 -10.96
CA ARG A 124 -8.64 7.48 -10.86
C ARG A 124 -9.32 7.44 -12.23
N ASP A 125 -9.13 8.50 -13.02
CA ASP A 125 -9.79 8.65 -14.31
C ASP A 125 -9.25 7.65 -15.35
N GLU A 126 -7.98 7.30 -15.30
CA GLU A 126 -7.40 6.24 -16.15
C GLU A 126 -8.08 4.89 -15.91
N LEU A 127 -8.47 4.59 -14.69
CA LEU A 127 -9.11 3.33 -14.35
C LEU A 127 -10.53 3.22 -14.88
N LEU A 128 -11.19 4.35 -15.17
CA LEU A 128 -12.55 4.36 -15.72
C LEU A 128 -12.67 3.55 -17.00
N ASP A 129 -11.64 3.59 -17.85
CA ASP A 129 -11.65 2.90 -19.13
C ASP A 129 -11.62 1.38 -19.00
N ASN A 130 -11.24 0.89 -17.83
CA ASN A 130 -11.06 -0.54 -17.55
C ASN A 130 -12.14 -1.10 -16.60
N LEU A 131 -13.11 -0.27 -16.22
CA LEU A 131 -14.21 -0.69 -15.36
C LEU A 131 -15.51 -0.70 -16.14
N ASP A 132 -16.26 -1.80 -16.07
CA ASP A 132 -17.61 -1.81 -16.62
C ASP A 132 -18.55 -1.01 -15.72
N GLU A 133 -19.77 -0.75 -16.20
CA GLU A 133 -20.75 0.07 -15.48
C GLU A 133 -21.04 -0.48 -14.08
N LYS A 134 -21.25 -1.78 -13.97
CA LYS A 134 -21.56 -2.44 -12.69
C LYS A 134 -20.42 -2.25 -11.68
N ASN A 135 -19.18 -2.52 -12.10
CA ASN A 135 -18.03 -2.40 -11.24
C ASN A 135 -17.73 -0.95 -10.88
N LEU A 136 -17.95 -0.03 -11.79
CA LEU A 136 -17.80 1.40 -11.52
C LEU A 136 -18.78 1.86 -10.44
N LEU A 137 -20.06 1.51 -10.56
CA LEU A 137 -21.06 1.90 -9.58
C LEU A 137 -20.80 1.26 -8.21
N GLU A 138 -20.33 0.02 -8.20
CA GLU A 138 -19.91 -0.65 -6.97
C GLU A 138 -18.78 0.10 -6.31
N ALA A 139 -17.75 0.47 -7.07
CA ALA A 139 -16.60 1.22 -6.56
C ALA A 139 -17.00 2.59 -6.02
N GLN A 140 -17.92 3.29 -6.69
CA GLN A 140 -18.42 4.57 -6.23
C GLN A 140 -19.19 4.44 -4.91
N THR A 141 -20.03 3.43 -4.80
CA THR A 141 -20.81 3.14 -3.58
C THR A 141 -19.84 2.85 -2.41
N LEU A 142 -18.85 2.04 -2.66
CA LEU A 142 -17.84 1.69 -1.65
C LEU A 142 -17.03 2.93 -1.25
N SER A 143 -16.70 3.79 -2.21
CA SER A 143 -15.99 5.05 -1.96
C SER A 143 -16.76 5.94 -0.99
N ILE A 144 -18.06 6.09 -1.21
CA ILE A 144 -18.92 6.92 -0.36
C ILE A 144 -18.95 6.38 1.06
N LYS A 145 -19.09 5.07 1.20
CA LYS A 145 -19.13 4.40 2.50
C LYS A 145 -17.83 4.59 3.28
N LEU A 146 -16.70 4.33 2.64
CA LEU A 146 -15.38 4.45 3.26
C LEU A 146 -15.02 5.90 3.57
N PHE A 147 -15.36 6.83 2.67
CA PHE A 147 -15.11 8.25 2.88
C PHE A 147 -15.83 8.75 4.14
N LYS A 148 -17.08 8.37 4.32
CA LYS A 148 -17.84 8.71 5.54
C LYS A 148 -17.16 8.14 6.78
N LYS A 149 -16.71 6.90 6.70
CA LYS A 149 -16.03 6.23 7.81
C LYS A 149 -14.73 6.93 8.21
N ILE A 150 -13.96 7.38 7.21
CA ILE A 150 -12.70 8.10 7.45
C ILE A 150 -12.95 9.46 8.10
N ASN A 151 -14.01 10.16 7.70
CA ASN A 151 -14.28 11.53 8.14
C ASN A 151 -15.17 11.64 9.39
N ASN A 152 -15.59 10.51 9.92
CA ASN A 152 -16.34 10.51 11.21
C ASN A 152 -15.36 10.46 12.41
#